data_1fa9a28f4fbc46dcfed81289b4a551c7
#
_entry.id   1fa9a28f4fbc46dcfed81289b4a551c7
#
_cell.length_a   1.000
_cell.length_b   1.000
_cell.length_c   1.000
_cell.angle_alpha   90.00
_cell.angle_beta   90.00
_cell.angle_gamma   90.00
#
_symmetry.space_group_name_H-M   'P 1'
#
loop_
_entity.id
_entity.type
_entity.pdbx_description
1 polymer ?
#
loop_
_entity_poly.entity_id
_entity_poly.type
_entity_poly.pdbx_seq_one_letter_code
_entity_poly.pdbx_strand_id
1 'polypeptide(L)'
;MYPQLTTGAYSQYPLRKQRRTRTVTNKAADGSSIKLADPNGSVTEWQLQYEGLSDTELSNLQQFFTATEGSLNGFTFLDPAGNLLAWSEDLTNAVWEAGPFLASVGGVTDPFGGSRAFQLTNSGEGVQSVSQTLNVPTGYVYSWSVYVQAAQPTTVTLLLGSNSVQATAGPNWTRISFTASGDPAAASILFGVELPPGAIGVFGPQVEVQAEPSAYQKSTTGGVYQDARFGDDTFSFATTDVNKHSVTVNIVYANHL
;
A
#
# COMPACT_ATOMS: atom_id res chain seq x y z
N MET A 1 -8.92 8.25 -11.27
CA MET A 1 -8.03 7.87 -10.17
C MET A 1 -7.21 9.05 -9.74
N TYR A 2 -6.94 9.20 -8.43
CA TYR A 2 -6.17 10.32 -7.89
C TYR A 2 -4.77 10.40 -8.52
N PRO A 3 -4.32 11.54 -9.05
CA PRO A 3 -3.11 11.61 -9.86
C PRO A 3 -1.81 11.43 -9.04
N GLN A 4 -0.82 10.76 -9.64
CA GLN A 4 0.55 10.67 -9.12
C GLN A 4 1.37 11.86 -9.65
N LEU A 5 2.32 12.35 -8.86
CA LEU A 5 3.24 13.42 -9.27
C LEU A 5 4.23 12.92 -10.34
N THR A 6 4.80 13.85 -11.08
CA THR A 6 5.82 13.55 -12.11
C THR A 6 7.09 12.93 -11.54
N THR A 7 7.35 13.14 -10.26
CA THR A 7 8.45 12.51 -9.50
C THR A 7 8.23 11.01 -9.21
N GLY A 8 7.04 10.47 -9.49
CA GLY A 8 6.64 9.11 -9.10
C GLY A 8 6.14 9.02 -7.65
N ALA A 9 6.10 10.12 -6.91
CA ALA A 9 5.48 10.16 -5.60
C ALA A 9 3.95 10.37 -5.72
N TYR A 10 3.18 9.76 -4.85
CA TYR A 10 1.74 9.96 -4.78
C TYR A 10 1.36 11.13 -3.87
N SER A 11 2.19 11.40 -2.89
CA SER A 11 2.10 12.56 -2.00
C SER A 11 3.49 13.04 -1.61
N GLN A 12 3.55 14.27 -1.12
CA GLN A 12 4.75 14.82 -0.47
C GLN A 12 4.66 14.68 1.05
N TYR A 13 5.78 14.83 1.73
CA TYR A 13 5.84 14.92 3.19
C TYR A 13 6.04 16.38 3.62
N PRO A 14 5.44 16.82 4.75
CA PRO A 14 4.65 16.00 5.67
C PRO A 14 3.23 15.73 5.16
N LEU A 15 2.72 14.52 5.44
CA LEU A 15 1.32 14.19 5.28
C LEU A 15 0.72 13.82 6.65
N ARG A 16 -0.58 14.02 6.83
CA ARG A 16 -1.29 13.63 8.03
C ARG A 16 -2.35 12.60 7.69
N LYS A 17 -2.37 11.49 8.45
CA LYS A 17 -3.42 10.47 8.41
C LYS A 17 -4.05 10.37 9.79
N GLN A 18 -5.37 10.36 9.86
CA GLN A 18 -6.10 10.15 11.11
C GLN A 18 -7.28 9.20 10.88
N ARG A 19 -7.64 8.48 11.91
CA ARG A 19 -8.83 7.64 11.94
C ARG A 19 -9.73 8.11 13.08
N ARG A 20 -10.99 8.39 12.75
CA ARG A 20 -12.04 8.68 13.72
C ARG A 20 -12.97 7.48 13.82
N THR A 21 -13.40 7.17 15.04
CA THR A 21 -14.44 6.18 15.32
C THR A 21 -15.56 6.84 16.08
N ARG A 22 -16.79 6.39 15.88
CA ARG A 22 -17.94 6.86 16.62
C ARG A 22 -18.35 5.86 17.70
N THR A 23 -18.52 6.34 18.93
CA THR A 23 -19.10 5.56 20.02
C THR A 23 -20.49 6.12 20.32
N VAL A 24 -21.50 5.29 20.19
CA VAL A 24 -22.88 5.64 20.60
C VAL A 24 -22.99 5.42 22.11
N THR A 25 -23.41 6.42 22.84
CA THR A 25 -23.60 6.33 24.29
C THR A 25 -25.08 6.53 24.62
N ASN A 26 -25.70 5.50 25.16
CA ASN A 26 -27.07 5.53 25.66
C ASN A 26 -27.02 5.69 27.20
N LYS A 27 -27.82 6.59 27.75
CA LYS A 27 -27.98 6.74 29.20
C LYS A 27 -29.29 6.08 29.61
N ALA A 28 -29.24 5.19 30.58
CA ALA A 28 -30.39 4.58 31.21
C ALA A 28 -31.00 5.52 32.29
N ALA A 29 -32.26 5.26 32.68
CA ALA A 29 -32.98 6.06 33.65
C ALA A 29 -32.34 6.06 35.08
N ASP A 30 -31.54 5.03 35.39
CA ASP A 30 -30.78 4.89 36.65
C ASP A 30 -29.43 5.67 36.62
N GLY A 31 -29.14 6.39 35.54
CA GLY A 31 -27.90 7.14 35.35
C GLY A 31 -26.75 6.30 34.82
N SER A 32 -26.88 4.99 34.62
CA SER A 32 -25.87 4.16 33.97
C SER A 32 -25.74 4.51 32.48
N SER A 33 -24.57 4.26 31.90
CA SER A 33 -24.35 4.47 30.48
C SER A 33 -23.86 3.22 29.78
N ILE A 34 -24.48 2.90 28.65
CA ILE A 34 -24.08 1.81 27.74
C ILE A 34 -23.37 2.46 26.55
N LYS A 35 -22.15 2.02 26.30
CA LYS A 35 -21.34 2.46 25.16
C LYS A 35 -21.33 1.34 24.11
N LEU A 36 -21.74 1.69 22.90
CA LEU A 36 -21.79 0.79 21.74
C LEU A 36 -20.83 1.30 20.67
N ALA A 37 -20.05 0.42 20.09
CA ALA A 37 -19.29 0.75 18.89
C ALA A 37 -20.25 0.98 17.72
N ASP A 38 -19.96 2.01 16.93
CA ASP A 38 -20.63 2.22 15.66
C ASP A 38 -19.67 1.83 14.52
N PRO A 39 -19.81 0.63 13.95
CA PRO A 39 -18.92 0.17 12.89
C PRO A 39 -18.99 1.05 11.63
N ASN A 40 -20.15 1.65 11.34
CA ASN A 40 -20.35 2.52 10.20
C ASN A 40 -19.91 3.98 10.46
N GLY A 41 -19.55 4.32 11.69
CA GLY A 41 -19.08 5.65 12.09
C GLY A 41 -17.55 5.80 12.02
N SER A 42 -16.84 4.85 11.41
CA SER A 42 -15.38 4.93 11.25
C SER A 42 -15.02 5.66 9.96
N VAL A 43 -14.22 6.72 10.09
CA VAL A 43 -13.73 7.52 8.96
C VAL A 43 -12.22 7.61 9.03
N THR A 44 -11.55 7.34 7.91
CA THR A 44 -10.11 7.61 7.74
C THR A 44 -9.96 8.86 6.90
N GLU A 45 -9.10 9.76 7.32
CA GLU A 45 -8.84 11.04 6.66
C GLU A 45 -7.35 11.19 6.40
N TRP A 46 -7.02 11.71 5.22
CA TRP A 46 -5.67 12.12 4.83
C TRP A 46 -5.68 13.60 4.50
N GLN A 47 -4.70 14.32 5.03
CA GLN A 47 -4.36 15.66 4.61
C GLN A 47 -3.03 15.62 3.88
N LEU A 48 -3.07 15.89 2.60
CA LEU A 48 -1.91 15.88 1.69
C LEU A 48 -1.51 17.33 1.43
N GLN A 49 -0.25 17.64 1.70
CA GLN A 49 0.30 18.96 1.45
C GLN A 49 1.28 18.87 0.29
N TYR A 50 1.10 19.72 -0.70
CA TYR A 50 1.94 19.78 -1.88
C TYR A 50 2.57 21.16 -1.99
N GLU A 51 3.87 21.19 -2.27
CA GLU A 51 4.63 22.41 -2.49
C GLU A 51 5.46 22.30 -3.77
N GLY A 52 5.58 23.39 -4.49
CA GLY A 52 6.38 23.46 -5.72
C GLY A 52 5.80 22.64 -6.88
N LEU A 53 4.48 22.39 -6.89
CA LEU A 53 3.81 21.74 -8.02
C LEU A 53 4.01 22.56 -9.29
N SER A 54 4.30 21.89 -10.38
CA SER A 54 4.28 22.46 -11.73
C SER A 54 2.84 22.81 -12.19
N ASP A 55 2.73 23.68 -13.19
CA ASP A 55 1.44 24.01 -13.83
C ASP A 55 0.70 22.75 -14.28
N THR A 56 1.43 21.75 -14.79
CA THR A 56 0.83 20.47 -15.24
C THR A 56 0.31 19.65 -14.07
N GLU A 57 1.06 19.53 -12.98
CA GLU A 57 0.64 18.76 -11.80
C GLU A 57 -0.57 19.42 -11.11
N LEU A 58 -0.55 20.76 -10.99
CA LEU A 58 -1.70 21.49 -10.49
C LEU A 58 -2.93 21.27 -11.38
N SER A 59 -2.76 21.39 -12.70
CA SER A 59 -3.85 21.17 -13.68
C SER A 59 -4.43 19.75 -13.57
N ASN A 60 -3.60 18.73 -13.40
CA ASN A 60 -4.04 17.35 -13.21
C ASN A 60 -4.90 17.18 -11.94
N LEU A 61 -4.48 17.79 -10.83
CA LEU A 61 -5.26 17.78 -9.57
C LEU A 61 -6.60 18.52 -9.72
N GLN A 62 -6.62 19.69 -10.38
CA GLN A 62 -7.83 20.45 -10.64
C GLN A 62 -8.81 19.70 -11.55
N GLN A 63 -8.31 19.11 -12.64
CA GLN A 63 -9.13 18.31 -13.56
C GLN A 63 -9.72 17.10 -12.84
N PHE A 64 -8.93 16.44 -11.99
CA PHE A 64 -9.42 15.31 -11.22
C PHE A 64 -10.49 15.73 -10.21
N PHE A 65 -10.29 16.83 -9.48
CA PHE A 65 -11.29 17.39 -8.57
C PHE A 65 -12.60 17.74 -9.29
N THR A 66 -12.50 18.34 -10.49
CA THR A 66 -13.66 18.67 -11.31
C THR A 66 -14.37 17.40 -11.82
N ALA A 67 -13.61 16.39 -12.23
CA ALA A 67 -14.17 15.13 -12.72
C ALA A 67 -14.87 14.29 -11.64
N THR A 68 -14.48 14.46 -10.38
CA THR A 68 -15.15 13.84 -9.23
C THR A 68 -16.27 14.70 -8.66
N GLU A 69 -16.48 15.90 -9.19
CA GLU A 69 -17.48 16.88 -8.70
C GLU A 69 -17.26 17.15 -7.19
N GLY A 70 -16.02 17.44 -6.82
CA GLY A 70 -15.64 17.63 -5.43
C GLY A 70 -15.82 16.36 -4.61
N SER A 71 -16.54 16.45 -3.50
CA SER A 71 -16.82 15.34 -2.59
C SER A 71 -17.93 14.39 -3.06
N LEU A 72 -18.59 14.66 -4.21
CA LEU A 72 -19.78 13.91 -4.65
C LEU A 72 -19.43 12.47 -5.07
N ASN A 73 -18.44 12.30 -5.94
CA ASN A 73 -18.11 11.00 -6.53
C ASN A 73 -16.91 10.35 -5.85
N GLY A 74 -17.03 9.06 -5.53
CA GLY A 74 -15.94 8.26 -4.98
C GLY A 74 -14.91 7.87 -6.04
N PHE A 75 -13.69 7.62 -5.59
CA PHE A 75 -12.59 7.18 -6.41
C PHE A 75 -11.66 6.22 -5.68
N THR A 76 -10.89 5.46 -6.45
CA THR A 76 -9.82 4.64 -5.86
C THR A 76 -8.68 5.55 -5.39
N PHE A 77 -8.39 5.47 -4.10
CA PHE A 77 -7.29 6.16 -3.43
C PHE A 77 -6.31 5.14 -2.85
N LEU A 78 -5.02 5.39 -3.04
CA LEU A 78 -3.95 4.58 -2.51
C LEU A 78 -3.34 5.28 -1.30
N ASP A 79 -3.16 4.57 -0.21
CA ASP A 79 -2.59 5.14 1.02
C ASP A 79 -1.10 5.48 0.83
N PRO A 80 -0.73 6.76 0.75
CA PRO A 80 0.67 7.13 0.55
C PRO A 80 1.56 6.88 1.78
N ALA A 81 0.94 6.62 2.94
CA ALA A 81 1.63 6.34 4.19
C ALA A 81 1.46 4.89 4.64
N GLY A 82 0.96 4.01 3.78
CA GLY A 82 0.62 2.64 4.15
C GLY A 82 1.14 1.61 3.17
N ASN A 83 1.17 0.36 3.62
CA ASN A 83 1.42 -0.80 2.77
C ASN A 83 0.14 -1.11 1.99
N LEU A 84 0.22 -1.16 0.66
CA LEU A 84 -0.91 -1.46 -0.21
C LEU A 84 -1.32 -2.94 -0.18
N LEU A 85 -0.38 -3.84 0.15
CA LEU A 85 -0.68 -5.27 0.29
C LEU A 85 -1.49 -5.55 1.56
N ALA A 86 -2.43 -6.45 1.47
CA ALA A 86 -3.14 -6.97 2.63
C ALA A 86 -2.38 -8.15 3.26
N TRP A 87 -2.62 -8.40 4.55
CA TRP A 87 -2.06 -9.55 5.28
C TRP A 87 -0.54 -9.72 5.13
N SER A 88 0.19 -8.61 5.28
CA SER A 88 1.64 -8.58 5.08
C SER A 88 2.46 -9.40 6.09
N GLU A 89 1.85 -9.87 7.18
CA GLU A 89 2.44 -10.78 8.17
C GLU A 89 1.67 -12.11 8.25
N ASP A 90 0.93 -12.48 7.19
CA ASP A 90 0.27 -13.79 7.08
C ASP A 90 0.21 -14.24 5.61
N LEU A 91 1.26 -14.90 5.16
CA LEU A 91 1.37 -15.44 3.79
C LEU A 91 0.54 -16.72 3.57
N THR A 92 -0.19 -17.20 4.57
CA THR A 92 -1.16 -18.31 4.43
C THR A 92 -2.58 -17.82 4.16
N ASN A 93 -2.82 -16.50 4.30
CA ASN A 93 -4.12 -15.92 4.01
C ASN A 93 -4.46 -16.06 2.53
N ALA A 94 -5.74 -16.28 2.23
CA ALA A 94 -6.26 -16.54 0.87
C ALA A 94 -6.03 -15.40 -0.14
N VAL A 95 -5.64 -14.20 0.30
CA VAL A 95 -5.25 -13.10 -0.60
C VAL A 95 -3.89 -13.32 -1.26
N TRP A 96 -3.09 -14.25 -0.71
CA TRP A 96 -1.81 -14.64 -1.27
C TRP A 96 -1.98 -15.89 -2.13
N GLU A 97 -1.61 -15.79 -3.38
CA GLU A 97 -1.60 -16.90 -4.33
C GLU A 97 -0.22 -17.56 -4.30
N ALA A 98 -0.17 -18.83 -3.91
CA ALA A 98 1.06 -19.62 -3.88
C ALA A 98 1.09 -20.62 -5.03
N GLY A 99 2.25 -20.82 -5.62
CA GLY A 99 2.49 -21.86 -6.62
C GLY A 99 2.20 -23.27 -6.05
N PRO A 100 1.86 -24.26 -6.89
CA PRO A 100 1.36 -25.57 -6.46
C PRO A 100 2.35 -26.38 -5.62
N PHE A 101 3.64 -26.08 -5.71
CA PHE A 101 4.70 -26.75 -4.95
C PHE A 101 5.34 -25.83 -3.90
N LEU A 102 4.69 -24.70 -3.57
CA LEU A 102 5.17 -23.76 -2.57
C LEU A 102 4.39 -23.92 -1.27
N ALA A 103 5.08 -24.27 -0.20
CA ALA A 103 4.54 -24.30 1.15
C ALA A 103 5.00 -23.06 1.93
N SER A 104 4.07 -22.47 2.72
CA SER A 104 4.33 -21.34 3.61
C SER A 104 4.10 -21.76 5.07
N VAL A 105 5.12 -21.61 5.93
CA VAL A 105 5.03 -21.94 7.36
C VAL A 105 5.46 -20.73 8.17
N GLY A 106 4.57 -20.23 9.02
CA GLY A 106 4.83 -19.08 9.89
C GLY A 106 5.58 -19.45 11.19
N GLY A 107 5.87 -18.45 12.01
CA GLY A 107 6.52 -18.63 13.30
C GLY A 107 8.06 -18.59 13.24
N VAL A 108 8.61 -18.21 12.12
CA VAL A 108 10.06 -18.02 11.93
C VAL A 108 10.50 -16.69 12.55
N THR A 109 11.70 -16.66 13.10
CA THR A 109 12.28 -15.42 13.67
C THR A 109 12.42 -14.37 12.59
N ASP A 110 11.81 -13.21 12.79
CA ASP A 110 11.85 -12.07 11.88
C ASP A 110 13.10 -11.18 12.09
N PRO A 111 13.42 -10.24 11.20
CA PRO A 111 14.61 -9.38 11.30
C PRO A 111 14.63 -8.45 12.53
N PHE A 112 13.51 -8.33 13.23
CA PHE A 112 13.37 -7.50 14.44
C PHE A 112 13.32 -8.32 15.75
N GLY A 113 13.57 -9.66 15.66
CA GLY A 113 13.62 -10.55 16.81
C GLY A 113 12.25 -11.10 17.27
N GLY A 114 11.18 -10.83 16.52
CA GLY A 114 9.87 -11.47 16.73
C GLY A 114 9.77 -12.82 15.98
N SER A 115 8.58 -13.42 15.96
CA SER A 115 8.29 -14.69 15.29
C SER A 115 7.22 -14.54 14.18
N ARG A 116 7.29 -13.46 13.41
CA ARG A 116 6.29 -13.08 12.41
C ARG A 116 6.70 -13.43 10.98
N ALA A 117 7.93 -13.92 10.78
CA ALA A 117 8.40 -14.33 9.47
C ALA A 117 7.84 -15.69 9.06
N PHE A 118 7.88 -15.94 7.76
CA PHE A 118 7.48 -17.19 7.13
C PHE A 118 8.67 -17.88 6.49
N GLN A 119 8.71 -19.19 6.58
CA GLN A 119 9.53 -20.01 5.71
C GLN A 119 8.72 -20.42 4.49
N LEU A 120 9.19 -20.05 3.31
CA LEU A 120 8.71 -20.54 2.03
C LEU A 120 9.57 -21.71 1.59
N THR A 121 8.94 -22.83 1.25
CA THR A 121 9.65 -24.02 0.75
C THR A 121 9.09 -24.41 -0.60
N ASN A 122 9.92 -24.32 -1.62
CA ASN A 122 9.62 -24.81 -2.96
C ASN A 122 10.14 -26.26 -3.10
N SER A 123 9.21 -27.21 -3.18
CA SER A 123 9.48 -28.66 -3.36
C SER A 123 9.41 -29.09 -4.83
N GLY A 124 9.07 -28.19 -5.74
CA GLY A 124 9.04 -28.46 -7.18
C GLY A 124 10.43 -28.41 -7.83
N GLU A 125 10.51 -28.80 -9.09
CA GLU A 125 11.74 -28.77 -9.87
C GLU A 125 12.02 -27.39 -10.52
N GLY A 126 10.98 -26.56 -10.69
CA GLY A 126 11.06 -25.21 -11.27
C GLY A 126 10.83 -24.11 -10.22
N VAL A 127 10.95 -22.86 -10.63
CA VAL A 127 10.63 -21.70 -9.79
C VAL A 127 9.17 -21.70 -9.37
N GLN A 128 8.90 -21.28 -8.15
CA GLN A 128 7.56 -21.07 -7.62
C GLN A 128 7.46 -19.66 -7.04
N SER A 129 6.25 -19.11 -7.01
CA SER A 129 6.02 -17.77 -6.48
C SER A 129 4.94 -17.75 -5.41
N VAL A 130 5.03 -16.79 -4.50
CA VAL A 130 3.91 -16.29 -3.70
C VAL A 130 3.64 -14.86 -4.12
N SER A 131 2.38 -14.53 -4.38
CA SER A 131 2.02 -13.22 -4.94
C SER A 131 0.66 -12.72 -4.48
N GLN A 132 0.45 -11.42 -4.63
CA GLN A 132 -0.84 -10.76 -4.45
C GLN A 132 -1.08 -9.82 -5.64
N THR A 133 -2.28 -9.86 -6.22
CA THR A 133 -2.67 -9.01 -7.33
C THR A 133 -3.53 -7.86 -6.82
N LEU A 134 -3.17 -6.62 -7.17
CA LEU A 134 -3.88 -5.42 -6.78
C LEU A 134 -4.55 -4.75 -7.99
N ASN A 135 -5.82 -4.36 -7.82
CA ASN A 135 -6.55 -3.54 -8.78
C ASN A 135 -6.23 -2.06 -8.55
N VAL A 136 -5.08 -1.63 -9.04
CA VAL A 136 -4.53 -0.28 -8.87
C VAL A 136 -4.06 0.29 -10.23
N PRO A 137 -3.83 1.61 -10.36
CA PRO A 137 -3.33 2.21 -11.60
C PRO A 137 -2.01 1.60 -12.04
N THR A 138 -2.01 0.87 -13.13
CA THR A 138 -0.85 0.08 -13.56
C THR A 138 0.30 0.93 -14.10
N GLY A 139 0.03 2.14 -14.61
CA GLY A 139 1.05 3.08 -15.06
C GLY A 139 1.72 3.89 -13.96
N TYR A 140 1.30 3.73 -12.69
CA TYR A 140 1.94 4.44 -11.58
C TYR A 140 3.26 3.78 -11.17
N VAL A 141 4.11 4.58 -10.56
CA VAL A 141 5.35 4.10 -9.95
C VAL A 141 5.05 3.50 -8.58
N TYR A 142 5.53 2.29 -8.35
CA TYR A 142 5.42 1.59 -7.07
C TYR A 142 6.80 1.19 -6.58
N SER A 143 7.02 1.33 -5.28
CA SER A 143 8.14 0.74 -4.58
C SER A 143 7.71 -0.58 -3.94
N TRP A 144 8.36 -1.68 -4.34
CA TRP A 144 8.13 -3.02 -3.84
C TRP A 144 9.32 -3.47 -2.99
N SER A 145 9.09 -3.94 -1.77
CA SER A 145 10.17 -4.38 -0.87
C SER A 145 9.74 -5.54 0.02
N VAL A 146 10.72 -6.38 0.40
CA VAL A 146 10.53 -7.52 1.28
C VAL A 146 11.86 -7.89 1.95
N TYR A 147 11.81 -8.39 3.17
CA TYR A 147 12.98 -9.01 3.82
C TYR A 147 13.07 -10.47 3.45
N VAL A 148 14.27 -10.91 3.09
CA VAL A 148 14.58 -12.30 2.74
C VAL A 148 15.81 -12.80 3.49
N GLN A 149 15.83 -14.12 3.76
CA GLN A 149 16.94 -14.82 4.36
C GLN A 149 17.02 -16.24 3.78
N ALA A 150 18.21 -16.81 3.61
CA ALA A 150 18.40 -18.19 3.21
C ALA A 150 19.65 -18.79 3.88
N ALA A 151 19.61 -20.06 4.23
CA ALA A 151 20.77 -20.74 4.86
C ALA A 151 22.00 -20.80 3.93
N GLN A 152 21.76 -20.86 2.63
CA GLN A 152 22.79 -20.79 1.58
C GLN A 152 22.43 -19.67 0.60
N PRO A 153 23.39 -19.07 -0.09
CA PRO A 153 23.12 -18.07 -1.11
C PRO A 153 22.10 -18.58 -2.13
N THR A 154 20.93 -17.93 -2.17
CA THR A 154 19.79 -18.32 -3.00
C THR A 154 19.31 -17.11 -3.78
N THR A 155 19.17 -17.24 -5.09
CA THR A 155 18.60 -16.18 -5.93
C THR A 155 17.10 -16.10 -5.72
N VAL A 156 16.59 -14.93 -5.35
CA VAL A 156 15.17 -14.61 -5.27
C VAL A 156 14.84 -13.57 -6.32
N THR A 157 13.65 -13.65 -6.90
CA THR A 157 13.15 -12.66 -7.85
C THR A 157 11.95 -11.93 -7.26
N LEU A 158 11.99 -10.61 -7.21
CA LEU A 158 10.81 -9.80 -6.92
C LEU A 158 10.10 -9.46 -8.22
N LEU A 159 8.77 -9.65 -8.23
CA LEU A 159 7.89 -9.38 -9.37
C LEU A 159 7.06 -8.14 -9.12
N LEU A 160 6.95 -7.26 -10.11
CA LEU A 160 6.05 -6.12 -10.18
C LEU A 160 5.45 -6.05 -11.59
N GLY A 161 4.28 -6.67 -11.76
CA GLY A 161 3.67 -6.84 -13.08
C GLY A 161 4.59 -7.59 -14.03
N SER A 162 4.96 -6.95 -15.13
CA SER A 162 5.94 -7.48 -16.12
C SER A 162 7.40 -7.19 -15.76
N ASN A 163 7.66 -6.38 -14.74
CA ASN A 163 9.02 -6.05 -14.29
C ASN A 163 9.46 -7.01 -13.20
N SER A 164 10.76 -7.24 -13.12
CA SER A 164 11.34 -8.04 -12.07
C SER A 164 12.77 -7.61 -11.74
N VAL A 165 13.19 -7.92 -10.52
CA VAL A 165 14.60 -7.78 -10.09
C VAL A 165 15.03 -9.03 -9.35
N GLN A 166 16.25 -9.47 -9.64
CA GLN A 166 16.90 -10.59 -8.94
C GLN A 166 17.84 -10.07 -7.86
N ALA A 167 17.84 -10.75 -6.71
CA ALA A 167 18.76 -10.51 -5.62
C ALA A 167 19.14 -11.82 -4.94
N THR A 168 20.25 -11.82 -4.20
CA THR A 168 20.71 -12.99 -3.48
C THR A 168 20.32 -12.89 -2.00
N ALA A 169 19.50 -13.83 -1.53
CA ALA A 169 19.27 -14.06 -0.11
C ALA A 169 20.44 -14.84 0.48
N GLY A 170 20.92 -14.44 1.64
CA GLY A 170 21.99 -15.11 2.38
C GLY A 170 21.58 -15.43 3.82
N PRO A 171 22.53 -15.84 4.70
CA PRO A 171 22.22 -16.26 6.06
C PRO A 171 21.71 -15.14 6.98
N ASN A 172 21.90 -13.88 6.60
CA ASN A 172 21.40 -12.73 7.33
C ASN A 172 20.17 -12.15 6.62
N TRP A 173 19.20 -11.66 7.40
CA TRP A 173 18.05 -10.92 6.85
C TRP A 173 18.54 -9.71 6.04
N THR A 174 18.08 -9.62 4.81
CA THR A 174 18.33 -8.48 3.92
C THR A 174 17.01 -7.99 3.36
N ARG A 175 16.79 -6.69 3.38
CA ARG A 175 15.64 -6.07 2.70
C ARG A 175 16.01 -5.84 1.24
N ILE A 176 15.26 -6.45 0.34
CA ILE A 176 15.37 -6.24 -1.10
C ILE A 176 14.25 -5.27 -1.49
N SER A 177 14.54 -4.34 -2.39
CA SER A 177 13.52 -3.42 -2.93
C SER A 177 13.85 -3.05 -4.36
N PHE A 178 12.81 -2.72 -5.13
CA PHE A 178 12.96 -2.01 -6.39
C PHE A 178 11.72 -1.18 -6.69
N THR A 179 11.87 -0.22 -7.58
CA THR A 179 10.82 0.72 -7.96
C THR A 179 10.62 0.62 -9.47
N ALA A 180 9.38 0.45 -9.87
CA ALA A 180 8.98 0.40 -11.28
C ALA A 180 7.51 0.80 -11.43
N SER A 181 7.10 1.08 -12.66
CA SER A 181 5.68 1.14 -13.06
C SER A 181 5.30 -0.14 -13.79
N GLY A 182 4.06 -0.56 -13.65
CA GLY A 182 3.53 -1.69 -14.42
C GLY A 182 3.22 -1.28 -15.87
N ASP A 183 2.68 -2.24 -16.64
CA ASP A 183 2.19 -1.99 -18.00
C ASP A 183 0.92 -1.13 -17.93
N PRO A 184 0.89 0.08 -18.53
CA PRO A 184 -0.31 0.93 -18.50
C PRO A 184 -1.55 0.31 -19.14
N ALA A 185 -1.39 -0.70 -19.99
CA ALA A 185 -2.50 -1.41 -20.64
C ALA A 185 -3.09 -2.54 -19.78
N ALA A 186 -2.42 -2.92 -18.68
CA ALA A 186 -2.91 -3.97 -17.78
C ALA A 186 -4.05 -3.45 -16.90
N ALA A 187 -4.95 -4.34 -16.45
CA ALA A 187 -6.05 -4.00 -15.54
C ALA A 187 -5.65 -4.05 -14.06
N SER A 188 -4.56 -4.75 -13.73
CA SER A 188 -4.08 -4.98 -12.37
C SER A 188 -2.58 -5.23 -12.36
N ILE A 189 -1.97 -5.18 -11.19
CA ILE A 189 -0.54 -5.46 -11.00
C ILE A 189 -0.37 -6.60 -10.01
N LEU A 190 0.43 -7.59 -10.40
CA LEU A 190 0.90 -8.65 -9.51
C LEU A 190 2.18 -8.19 -8.81
N PHE A 191 2.23 -8.38 -7.49
CA PHE A 191 3.43 -8.22 -6.67
C PHE A 191 3.77 -9.58 -6.04
N GLY A 192 4.98 -10.05 -6.27
CA GLY A 192 5.34 -11.41 -5.85
C GLY A 192 6.81 -11.61 -5.52
N VAL A 193 7.08 -12.73 -4.89
CA VAL A 193 8.43 -13.26 -4.62
C VAL A 193 8.53 -14.64 -5.26
N GLU A 194 9.50 -14.82 -6.14
CA GLU A 194 9.83 -16.10 -6.74
C GLU A 194 11.09 -16.68 -6.10
N LEU A 195 11.10 -17.99 -5.94
CA LEU A 195 12.26 -18.75 -5.48
C LEU A 195 12.46 -20.04 -6.28
N PRO A 196 13.71 -20.45 -6.54
CA PRO A 196 14.05 -21.75 -7.11
C PRO A 196 13.72 -22.87 -6.11
N PRO A 197 13.88 -24.15 -6.47
CA PRO A 197 13.79 -25.27 -5.52
C PRO A 197 14.65 -25.02 -4.28
N GLY A 198 14.07 -25.21 -3.09
CA GLY A 198 14.71 -24.93 -1.81
C GLY A 198 13.84 -24.14 -0.85
N ALA A 199 14.46 -23.51 0.16
CA ALA A 199 13.75 -22.81 1.20
C ALA A 199 14.38 -21.43 1.49
N ILE A 200 13.51 -20.42 1.72
CA ILE A 200 13.89 -19.07 2.14
C ILE A 200 13.00 -18.60 3.28
N GLY A 201 13.55 -17.74 4.14
CA GLY A 201 12.75 -16.92 5.07
C GLY A 201 12.26 -15.67 4.34
N VAL A 202 11.00 -15.30 4.59
CA VAL A 202 10.37 -14.09 4.04
C VAL A 202 9.65 -13.35 5.15
N PHE A 203 9.82 -12.01 5.19
CA PHE A 203 9.12 -11.16 6.14
C PHE A 203 8.77 -9.80 5.54
N GLY A 204 7.60 -9.30 5.87
CA GLY A 204 7.19 -7.93 5.64
C GLY A 204 7.15 -7.50 4.17
N PRO A 205 6.46 -8.23 3.28
CA PRO A 205 6.18 -7.73 1.94
C PRO A 205 5.43 -6.40 2.02
N GLN A 206 5.92 -5.39 1.30
CA GLN A 206 5.39 -4.03 1.32
C GLN A 206 5.44 -3.39 -0.05
N VAL A 207 4.27 -2.92 -0.50
CA VAL A 207 4.13 -2.10 -1.71
C VAL A 207 3.65 -0.72 -1.32
N GLU A 208 4.29 0.29 -1.85
CA GLU A 208 3.97 1.70 -1.62
C GLU A 208 3.85 2.43 -2.97
N VAL A 209 2.92 3.37 -3.06
CA VAL A 209 2.75 4.24 -4.23
C VAL A 209 3.69 5.46 -4.13
N GLN A 210 4.97 5.19 -3.91
CA GLN A 210 6.03 6.17 -3.70
C GLN A 210 7.28 5.74 -4.50
N ALA A 211 8.16 6.71 -4.76
CA ALA A 211 9.39 6.47 -5.53
C ALA A 211 10.43 5.62 -4.77
N GLU A 212 10.33 5.56 -3.42
CA GLU A 212 11.27 4.82 -2.56
C GLU A 212 10.53 4.12 -1.42
N PRO A 213 11.03 2.98 -0.92
CA PRO A 213 10.40 2.28 0.18
C PRO A 213 10.66 2.96 1.52
N SER A 214 9.61 3.14 2.32
CA SER A 214 9.69 3.59 3.70
C SER A 214 10.07 2.45 4.67
N ALA A 215 10.12 2.73 5.96
CA ALA A 215 10.22 1.66 6.98
C ALA A 215 9.02 0.72 6.87
N TYR A 216 9.26 -0.57 7.16
CA TYR A 216 8.21 -1.57 7.08
C TYR A 216 7.00 -1.23 7.95
N GLN A 217 5.82 -1.35 7.36
CA GLN A 217 4.53 -1.15 8.01
C GLN A 217 3.63 -2.37 7.80
N LYS A 218 3.19 -2.95 8.91
CA LYS A 218 2.22 -4.05 8.90
C LYS A 218 0.89 -3.60 8.30
N SER A 219 0.29 -4.46 7.48
CA SER A 219 -1.07 -4.29 6.99
C SER A 219 -1.87 -5.58 7.08
N THR A 220 -3.17 -5.46 7.39
CA THR A 220 -4.15 -6.56 7.31
C THR A 220 -5.18 -6.31 6.22
N THR A 221 -5.57 -5.06 5.98
CA THR A 221 -6.60 -4.71 4.99
C THR A 221 -6.05 -4.17 3.69
N GLY A 222 -4.75 -3.89 3.65
CA GLY A 222 -4.14 -3.16 2.53
C GLY A 222 -4.47 -1.67 2.55
N GLY A 223 -3.75 -0.92 1.71
CA GLY A 223 -3.88 0.53 1.58
C GLY A 223 -4.63 0.97 0.32
N VAL A 224 -5.51 0.14 -0.24
CA VAL A 224 -6.31 0.45 -1.44
C VAL A 224 -7.75 0.74 -1.01
N TYR A 225 -8.20 1.97 -1.20
CA TYR A 225 -9.53 2.45 -0.79
C TYR A 225 -10.36 2.76 -2.03
N GLN A 226 -11.42 1.98 -2.29
CA GLN A 226 -12.18 2.02 -3.55
C GLN A 226 -13.20 3.15 -3.65
N ASP A 227 -13.69 3.69 -2.54
CA ASP A 227 -14.70 4.76 -2.51
C ASP A 227 -14.23 5.92 -1.60
N ALA A 228 -12.97 6.30 -1.72
CA ALA A 228 -12.49 7.53 -1.09
C ALA A 228 -13.04 8.76 -1.83
N ARG A 229 -13.15 9.87 -1.13
CA ARG A 229 -13.71 11.13 -1.66
C ARG A 229 -12.84 12.30 -1.25
N PHE A 230 -12.93 13.41 -1.97
CA PHE A 230 -12.45 14.67 -1.41
C PHE A 230 -13.23 15.01 -0.15
N GLY A 231 -12.57 15.60 0.84
CA GLY A 231 -13.18 16.00 2.10
C GLY A 231 -14.01 17.28 2.00
N ASP A 232 -13.83 18.05 0.93
CA ASP A 232 -14.43 19.34 0.69
C ASP A 232 -14.88 19.49 -0.77
N ASP A 233 -15.83 20.38 -1.03
CA ASP A 233 -16.25 20.83 -2.37
C ASP A 233 -15.48 22.06 -2.84
N THR A 234 -14.42 22.44 -2.14
CA THR A 234 -13.57 23.56 -2.48
C THR A 234 -12.17 23.10 -2.79
N PHE A 235 -11.66 23.46 -3.96
CA PHE A 235 -10.26 23.28 -4.34
C PHE A 235 -9.57 24.64 -4.36
N SER A 236 -8.60 24.85 -3.49
CA SER A 236 -7.82 26.09 -3.41
C SER A 236 -6.33 25.82 -3.51
N PHE A 237 -5.63 26.74 -4.15
CA PHE A 237 -4.18 26.68 -4.31
C PHE A 237 -3.58 28.07 -4.17
N ALA A 238 -2.29 28.14 -3.91
CA ALA A 238 -1.51 29.38 -3.97
C ALA A 238 -0.39 29.23 -4.99
N THR A 239 -0.18 30.27 -5.79
CA THR A 239 0.97 30.36 -6.69
C THR A 239 2.08 31.10 -5.96
N THR A 240 3.21 30.42 -5.76
CA THR A 240 4.35 30.94 -4.99
C THR A 240 5.47 31.47 -5.86
N ASP A 241 5.54 31.02 -7.12
CA ASP A 241 6.50 31.47 -8.13
C ASP A 241 6.01 31.01 -9.52
N VAL A 242 6.72 31.39 -10.58
CA VAL A 242 6.46 30.89 -11.94
C VAL A 242 6.57 29.36 -11.96
N ASN A 243 5.51 28.68 -12.42
CA ASN A 243 5.41 27.21 -12.44
C ASN A 243 5.66 26.55 -11.07
N LYS A 244 5.25 27.24 -9.98
CA LYS A 244 5.32 26.69 -8.61
C LYS A 244 4.06 27.01 -7.83
N HIS A 245 3.37 25.96 -7.42
CA HIS A 245 2.12 26.08 -6.70
C HIS A 245 2.14 25.23 -5.42
N SER A 246 1.35 25.66 -4.45
CA SER A 246 1.06 24.89 -3.25
C SER A 246 -0.43 24.60 -3.13
N VAL A 247 -0.74 23.40 -2.66
CA VAL A 247 -2.12 22.92 -2.49
C VAL A 247 -2.18 22.05 -1.25
N THR A 248 -3.29 22.13 -0.52
CA THR A 248 -3.65 21.16 0.52
C THR A 248 -4.90 20.42 0.08
N VAL A 249 -4.84 19.09 0.05
CA VAL A 249 -5.95 18.22 -0.33
C VAL A 249 -6.35 17.37 0.86
N ASN A 250 -7.64 17.37 1.19
CA ASN A 250 -8.21 16.49 2.19
C ASN A 250 -8.94 15.34 1.48
N ILE A 251 -8.61 14.10 1.83
CA ILE A 251 -9.25 12.88 1.33
C ILE A 251 -9.91 12.18 2.51
N VAL A 252 -11.11 11.67 2.32
CA VAL A 252 -11.87 10.94 3.33
C VAL A 252 -12.30 9.58 2.80
N TYR A 253 -12.29 8.59 3.67
CA TYR A 253 -12.86 7.28 3.42
C TYR A 253 -13.75 6.89 4.60
N ALA A 254 -15.03 6.71 4.36
CA ALA A 254 -15.97 6.20 5.33
C ALA A 254 -16.11 4.69 5.13
N ASN A 255 -15.81 3.92 6.16
CA ASN A 255 -15.97 2.47 6.11
C ASN A 255 -17.47 2.16 6.26
N HIS A 256 -18.15 2.01 5.13
CA HIS A 256 -19.53 1.49 5.09
C HIS A 256 -19.43 -0.02 4.98
N LEU A 257 -19.67 -0.71 6.08
CA LEU A 257 -19.88 -2.17 6.12
C LEU A 257 -21.26 -2.54 5.60
#